data_d156aa509af110f9aa24103b127de5a3
#
_entry.id   d156aa509af110f9aa24103b127de5a3
#
_cell.length_a   1.000
_cell.length_b   1.000
_cell.length_c   1.000
_cell.angle_alpha   90.00
_cell.angle_beta   90.00
_cell.angle_gamma   90.00
#
_symmetry.space_group_name_H-M   'P 1'
#
loop_
_entity.id
_entity.type
_entity.pdbx_description
1 polymer ?
#
loop_
_entity_poly.entity_id
_entity_poly.type
_entity_poly.pdbx_seq_one_letter_code
_entity_poly.pdbx_strand_id
1 'polypeptide(L)'
;MPAARMRDAPRYGTVGPEQIPVETIDRNGSFVRVIAGRYRLTRGPARFAVNVQILDIELKPDTEYLYERPPNMDNVMFYGVDGGGRLNGANTLYQRQICRFDTTTGKVKVSVSASSGGMRFMVFAGVALR
;
A
#
# COMPACT_ATOMS: atom_id res chain seq x y z
N MET A 1 19.08 -11.78 21.83
CA MET A 1 18.64 -11.92 22.07
C MET A 1 18.74 -12.24 22.26
N PRO A 2 18.78 -12.34 22.26
CA PRO A 2 18.56 -12.86 22.42
C PRO A 2 18.07 -13.45 22.40
N ALA A 3 17.90 -13.90 22.13
CA ALA A 3 17.19 -14.50 22.01
C ALA A 3 16.50 -14.48 22.87
N ALA A 4 16.51 -14.47 23.43
CA ALA A 4 15.77 -14.50 24.18
C ALA A 4 14.98 -13.61 24.27
N ARG A 5 14.91 -13.07 24.32
CA ARG A 5 14.07 -12.45 24.30
C ARG A 5 13.58 -12.33 23.32
N MET A 6 13.68 -12.72 22.72
CA MET A 6 13.09 -12.70 21.72
C MET A 6 12.18 -13.62 21.67
N ARG A 7 12.03 -14.46 22.41
CA ARG A 7 11.19 -15.30 22.50
C ARG A 7 9.95 -14.91 22.68
N ASP A 8 9.74 -14.21 23.34
CA ASP A 8 8.59 -13.66 23.47
C ASP A 8 8.27 -13.17 22.31
N ALA A 9 9.10 -13.22 21.56
CA ALA A 9 8.87 -12.83 20.44
C ALA A 9 7.70 -13.19 19.79
N PRO A 10 7.18 -14.04 20.11
CA PRO A 10 6.07 -14.37 19.47
C PRO A 10 5.25 -13.35 19.02
N ARG A 11 5.42 -12.31 19.56
CA ARG A 11 4.67 -11.31 19.17
C ARG A 11 5.00 -10.95 17.83
N TYR A 12 6.00 -11.34 17.26
CA TYR A 12 6.26 -11.00 15.91
C TYR A 12 5.53 -11.92 14.99
N GLY A 13 5.26 -13.08 15.42
CA GLY A 13 4.50 -13.99 14.65
C GLY A 13 4.63 -13.92 13.16
N THR A 14 4.31 -14.92 12.47
CA THR A 14 4.28 -14.95 11.02
C THR A 14 2.85 -14.71 10.56
N VAL A 15 2.66 -13.77 9.63
CA VAL A 15 1.35 -13.56 9.04
C VAL A 15 1.34 -14.27 7.71
N GLY A 16 0.49 -15.28 7.56
CA GLY A 16 0.39 -16.01 6.31
C GLY A 16 -0.56 -15.33 5.35
N PRO A 17 -0.49 -15.69 4.07
CA PRO A 17 -1.35 -15.07 3.07
C PRO A 17 -2.82 -15.18 3.38
N GLU A 18 -3.23 -16.26 4.00
CA GLU A 18 -4.63 -16.46 4.31
C GLU A 18 -5.13 -15.51 5.38
N GLN A 19 -4.24 -14.87 6.11
CA GLN A 19 -4.63 -13.92 7.14
C GLN A 19 -4.69 -12.49 6.64
N ILE A 20 -4.29 -12.26 5.42
CA ILE A 20 -4.28 -10.91 4.85
C ILE A 20 -5.59 -10.68 4.12
N PRO A 21 -6.43 -9.77 4.61
CA PRO A 21 -7.70 -9.52 3.96
C PRO A 21 -7.55 -8.85 2.61
N VAL A 22 -8.47 -9.12 1.73
CA VAL A 22 -8.46 -8.61 0.36
C VAL A 22 -9.73 -7.81 0.12
N GLU A 23 -9.57 -6.60 -0.41
CA GLU A 23 -10.68 -5.76 -0.84
C GLU A 23 -10.72 -5.75 -2.36
N THR A 24 -11.85 -6.09 -2.94
CA THR A 24 -11.99 -6.09 -4.39
C THR A 24 -12.18 -4.66 -4.88
N ILE A 25 -11.48 -4.30 -5.95
CA ILE A 25 -11.60 -2.99 -6.55
C ILE A 25 -12.65 -2.99 -7.65
N ASP A 26 -12.60 -3.99 -8.52
CA ASP A 26 -13.51 -4.04 -9.67
C ASP A 26 -13.85 -5.48 -10.00
N ARG A 27 -14.63 -5.66 -11.05
CA ARG A 27 -15.07 -6.99 -11.47
C ARG A 27 -14.02 -7.75 -12.25
N ASN A 28 -12.95 -7.08 -12.65
CA ASN A 28 -11.94 -7.70 -13.50
C ASN A 28 -10.86 -8.42 -12.69
N GLY A 29 -10.96 -8.36 -11.38
CA GLY A 29 -9.99 -9.05 -10.53
C GLY A 29 -8.92 -8.15 -9.94
N SER A 30 -9.07 -6.84 -10.05
CA SER A 30 -8.18 -5.92 -9.36
C SER A 30 -8.52 -5.91 -7.89
N PHE A 31 -7.51 -5.86 -7.03
CA PHE A 31 -7.76 -5.95 -5.60
C PHE A 31 -6.66 -5.29 -4.77
N VAL A 32 -6.97 -5.07 -3.51
CA VAL A 32 -6.04 -4.53 -2.53
C VAL A 32 -5.90 -5.53 -1.40
N ARG A 33 -4.67 -5.94 -1.09
CA ARG A 33 -4.40 -6.71 0.11
C ARG A 33 -4.03 -5.73 1.20
N VAL A 34 -4.75 -5.77 2.32
CA VAL A 34 -4.53 -4.84 3.42
C VAL A 34 -3.60 -5.50 4.43
N ILE A 35 -2.34 -5.12 4.42
CA ILE A 35 -1.32 -5.75 5.25
C ILE A 35 -1.28 -5.12 6.63
N ALA A 36 -1.30 -3.81 6.70
CA ALA A 36 -1.28 -3.09 7.96
C ALA A 36 -2.14 -1.85 7.88
N GLY A 37 -2.68 -1.43 9.00
CA GLY A 37 -3.54 -0.25 9.06
C GLY A 37 -4.92 -0.54 8.53
N ARG A 38 -5.64 0.53 8.23
CA ARG A 38 -7.02 0.42 7.79
C ARG A 38 -7.17 0.89 6.36
N TYR A 39 -7.90 0.14 5.57
CA TYR A 39 -8.27 0.51 4.22
C TYR A 39 -9.78 0.32 4.12
N ARG A 40 -10.51 1.42 3.98
CA ARG A 40 -11.97 1.40 4.05
C ARG A 40 -12.38 0.79 5.39
N LEU A 41 -13.14 -0.29 5.40
CA LEU A 41 -13.57 -0.93 6.64
C LEU A 41 -12.68 -2.12 7.02
N THR A 42 -11.62 -2.35 6.27
CA THR A 42 -10.77 -3.51 6.46
C THR A 42 -9.50 -3.12 7.19
N ARG A 43 -9.10 -3.94 8.14
CA ARG A 43 -7.88 -3.71 8.91
C ARG A 43 -6.89 -4.82 8.67
N GLY A 44 -5.65 -4.46 8.36
CA GLY A 44 -4.60 -5.45 8.13
C GLY A 44 -4.11 -6.07 9.44
N PRO A 45 -3.58 -7.28 9.38
CA PRO A 45 -3.15 -8.00 10.59
C PRO A 45 -1.83 -7.55 11.18
N ALA A 46 -0.94 -6.97 10.38
CA ALA A 46 0.36 -6.56 10.92
C ALA A 46 0.21 -5.34 11.81
N ARG A 47 0.99 -5.32 12.87
CA ARG A 47 0.94 -4.22 13.84
C ARG A 47 2.31 -3.61 13.99
N PHE A 48 2.32 -2.29 14.14
CA PHE A 48 3.54 -1.53 14.29
C PHE A 48 3.39 -0.56 15.46
N ALA A 49 4.54 -0.07 15.96
CA ALA A 49 4.52 0.87 17.08
C ALA A 49 3.89 2.21 16.70
N VAL A 50 3.91 2.55 15.43
CA VAL A 50 3.29 3.79 14.95
C VAL A 50 2.20 3.44 13.95
N ASN A 51 1.31 4.38 13.71
CA ASN A 51 0.24 4.15 12.76
C ASN A 51 0.79 4.19 11.35
N VAL A 52 0.57 3.11 10.62
CA VAL A 52 0.98 3.01 9.22
C VAL A 52 -0.11 2.30 8.45
N GLN A 53 -0.12 2.52 7.15
CA GLN A 53 -0.96 1.77 6.24
C GLN A 53 -0.04 1.13 5.22
N ILE A 54 -0.13 -0.18 5.08
CA ILE A 54 0.65 -0.90 4.08
C ILE A 54 -0.33 -1.72 3.25
N LEU A 55 -0.33 -1.44 1.95
CA LEU A 55 -1.23 -2.09 1.01
C LEU A 55 -0.43 -2.71 -0.12
N ASP A 56 -0.93 -3.84 -0.62
CA ASP A 56 -0.38 -4.49 -1.81
C ASP A 56 -1.52 -4.44 -2.83
N ILE A 57 -1.38 -3.64 -3.86
CA ILE A 57 -2.45 -3.37 -4.82
C ILE A 57 -2.10 -3.99 -6.16
N GLU A 58 -3.03 -4.77 -6.68
CA GLU A 58 -2.86 -5.36 -8.01
C GLU A 58 -3.99 -4.88 -8.91
N LEU A 59 -3.63 -4.20 -9.99
CA LEU A 59 -4.58 -3.68 -10.96
C LEU A 59 -4.45 -4.45 -12.25
N LYS A 60 -5.57 -4.90 -12.77
CA LYS A 60 -5.60 -5.58 -14.06
C LYS A 60 -5.33 -4.57 -15.16
N PRO A 61 -5.01 -5.03 -16.38
CA PRO A 61 -4.69 -4.11 -17.46
C PRO A 61 -5.72 -3.00 -17.65
N ASP A 62 -5.22 -1.82 -17.89
CA ASP A 62 -6.03 -0.63 -18.19
C ASP A 62 -7.03 -0.23 -17.10
N THR A 63 -6.82 -0.68 -15.87
CA THR A 63 -7.68 -0.31 -14.75
C THR A 63 -7.30 1.07 -14.22
N GLU A 64 -8.33 1.84 -13.85
CA GLU A 64 -8.12 3.11 -13.18
C GLU A 64 -8.48 2.98 -11.72
N TYR A 65 -7.68 3.53 -10.85
CA TYR A 65 -7.84 3.40 -9.42
C TYR A 65 -7.53 4.73 -8.75
N LEU A 66 -8.29 5.06 -7.73
CA LEU A 66 -8.06 6.28 -6.97
C LEU A 66 -7.65 5.90 -5.55
N TYR A 67 -6.42 6.20 -5.19
CA TYR A 67 -5.93 6.00 -3.83
C TYR A 67 -6.18 7.25 -3.02
N GLU A 68 -6.76 7.08 -1.83
CA GLU A 68 -7.04 8.20 -0.95
C GLU A 68 -6.20 8.03 0.30
N ARG A 69 -5.37 9.02 0.58
CA ARG A 69 -4.46 8.99 1.72
C ARG A 69 -5.26 9.07 3.03
N PRO A 70 -4.93 8.24 4.02
CA PRO A 70 -5.59 8.36 5.33
C PRO A 70 -5.24 9.70 5.97
N PRO A 71 -6.15 10.26 6.77
CA PRO A 71 -5.87 11.51 7.46
C PRO A 71 -4.64 11.38 8.35
N ASN A 72 -3.85 12.43 8.41
CA ASN A 72 -2.67 12.50 9.26
C ASN A 72 -1.51 11.60 8.86
N MET A 73 -1.64 10.86 7.79
CA MET A 73 -0.52 10.08 7.27
C MET A 73 0.14 10.89 6.16
N ASP A 74 1.07 11.76 6.54
CA ASP A 74 1.67 12.71 5.62
C ASP A 74 2.76 12.15 4.75
N ASN A 75 3.32 11.01 5.10
CA ASN A 75 4.32 10.36 4.27
C ASN A 75 3.65 9.27 3.47
N VAL A 76 3.68 9.40 2.16
CA VAL A 76 3.09 8.39 1.26
C VAL A 76 4.11 8.03 0.21
N MET A 77 4.34 6.72 0.04
CA MET A 77 5.29 6.23 -0.93
C MET A 77 4.68 5.03 -1.63
N PHE A 78 4.84 5.01 -2.95
CA PHE A 78 4.44 3.86 -3.77
C PHE A 78 5.69 3.17 -4.27
N TYR A 79 5.70 1.86 -4.23
CA TYR A 79 6.81 1.05 -4.73
C TYR A 79 6.29 0.12 -5.81
N GLY A 80 6.85 0.21 -7.02
CA GLY A 80 6.43 -0.65 -8.12
C GLY A 80 6.97 -2.06 -7.95
N VAL A 81 6.08 -3.04 -8.01
CA VAL A 81 6.44 -4.44 -7.86
C VAL A 81 6.48 -5.14 -9.21
N ASP A 82 5.47 -4.90 -10.04
CA ASP A 82 5.40 -5.56 -11.33
C ASP A 82 4.54 -4.72 -12.28
N GLY A 83 4.85 -4.77 -13.55
CA GLY A 83 4.15 -3.97 -14.54
C GLY A 83 4.39 -2.49 -14.32
N GLY A 84 3.39 -1.69 -14.60
CA GLY A 84 3.53 -0.25 -14.41
C GLY A 84 2.30 0.51 -14.79
N GLY A 85 2.36 1.82 -14.58
CA GLY A 85 1.25 2.70 -14.92
C GLY A 85 1.60 4.15 -14.68
N ARG A 86 0.59 4.99 -14.70
CA ARG A 86 0.75 6.43 -14.51
C ARG A 86 0.08 6.89 -13.22
N LEU A 87 0.71 7.86 -12.58
CA LEU A 87 0.20 8.45 -11.37
C LEU A 87 -0.18 9.89 -11.67
N ASN A 88 -1.43 10.25 -11.40
CA ASN A 88 -1.98 11.57 -11.65
C ASN A 88 -1.81 12.04 -13.11
N GLY A 89 -1.76 11.08 -14.02
CA GLY A 89 -1.67 11.39 -15.45
C GLY A 89 -0.31 11.88 -15.92
N ALA A 90 0.66 12.02 -15.03
CA ALA A 90 1.94 12.61 -15.40
C ALA A 90 3.12 11.73 -15.09
N ASN A 91 3.25 11.28 -13.87
CA ASN A 91 4.39 10.48 -13.46
C ASN A 91 4.16 9.02 -13.75
N THR A 92 5.22 8.28 -14.02
CA THR A 92 5.11 6.84 -14.25
C THR A 92 5.69 6.10 -13.07
N LEU A 93 5.19 4.90 -12.83
CA LEU A 93 5.73 4.02 -11.82
C LEU A 93 5.83 2.62 -12.41
N TYR A 94 7.05 2.12 -12.52
CA TYR A 94 7.28 0.79 -13.05
C TYR A 94 8.00 -0.06 -12.02
N GLN A 95 8.28 -1.29 -12.39
CA GLN A 95 8.92 -2.24 -11.49
C GLN A 95 10.20 -1.68 -10.89
N ARG A 96 10.33 -1.80 -9.59
CA ARG A 96 11.49 -1.38 -8.79
C ARG A 96 11.67 0.12 -8.67
N GLN A 97 10.66 0.89 -9.02
CA GLN A 97 10.71 2.33 -8.85
C GLN A 97 9.95 2.73 -7.60
N ILE A 98 10.36 3.85 -7.01
CA ILE A 98 9.70 4.40 -5.84
C ILE A 98 9.22 5.80 -6.18
N CYS A 99 7.98 6.10 -5.82
CA CYS A 99 7.43 7.43 -5.97
C CYS A 99 7.01 7.93 -4.60
N ARG A 100 7.61 9.03 -4.14
CA ARG A 100 7.22 9.66 -2.89
C ARG A 100 6.34 10.85 -3.22
N PHE A 101 5.30 11.03 -2.44
CA PHE A 101 4.32 12.08 -2.70
C PHE A 101 4.50 13.23 -1.74
N ASP A 102 4.44 14.45 -2.29
CA ASP A 102 4.48 15.65 -1.49
C ASP A 102 3.07 15.92 -1.00
N THR A 103 2.80 15.60 0.26
CA THR A 103 1.49 15.79 0.83
C THR A 103 1.35 17.11 1.55
N THR A 104 2.40 17.93 1.54
CA THR A 104 2.33 19.23 2.21
C THR A 104 1.36 20.20 1.50
N THR A 105 1.01 19.90 0.26
CA THR A 105 0.07 20.72 -0.47
C THR A 105 -1.38 20.44 -0.10
N GLY A 106 -1.61 19.49 0.79
CA GLY A 106 -2.96 19.13 1.19
C GLY A 106 -3.64 18.13 0.29
N LYS A 107 -2.97 17.67 -0.76
CA LYS A 107 -3.58 16.68 -1.65
C LYS A 107 -3.65 15.34 -0.95
N VAL A 108 -4.81 14.70 -1.06
CA VAL A 108 -5.03 13.42 -0.39
C VAL A 108 -5.30 12.28 -1.36
N LYS A 109 -5.42 12.55 -2.65
CA LYS A 109 -5.80 11.53 -3.62
C LYS A 109 -4.76 11.39 -4.71
N VAL A 110 -4.52 10.15 -5.12
CA VAL A 110 -3.61 9.83 -6.21
C VAL A 110 -4.37 8.98 -7.21
N SER A 111 -4.45 9.47 -8.45
CA SER A 111 -5.09 8.73 -9.53
C SER A 111 -4.06 7.78 -10.14
N VAL A 112 -4.39 6.51 -10.26
CA VAL A 112 -3.49 5.50 -10.78
C VAL A 112 -4.13 4.87 -12.01
N SER A 113 -3.39 4.86 -13.13
CA SER A 113 -3.87 4.23 -14.37
C SER A 113 -2.91 3.12 -14.71
N ALA A 114 -3.36 1.88 -14.62
CA ALA A 114 -2.52 0.74 -14.95
C ALA A 114 -2.29 0.66 -16.46
N SER A 115 -1.11 0.21 -16.85
CA SER A 115 -0.79 0.05 -18.26
C SER A 115 -1.52 -1.14 -18.85
N SER A 116 -1.33 -1.37 -20.15
CA SER A 116 -1.96 -2.49 -20.83
C SER A 116 -1.45 -3.83 -20.32
N GLY A 117 -0.37 -3.87 -19.59
CA GLY A 117 0.14 -5.10 -18.99
C GLY A 117 -0.27 -5.28 -17.54
N GLY A 118 -1.02 -4.33 -17.00
CA GLY A 118 -1.38 -4.38 -15.59
C GLY A 118 -0.32 -3.76 -14.71
N MET A 119 -0.60 -3.70 -13.41
CA MET A 119 0.30 -3.04 -12.47
C MET A 119 0.14 -3.64 -11.08
N ARG A 120 1.26 -3.88 -10.42
CA ARG A 120 1.25 -4.25 -9.02
C ARG A 120 2.19 -3.33 -8.27
N PHE A 121 1.71 -2.73 -7.20
CA PHE A 121 2.53 -1.81 -6.42
C PHE A 121 2.13 -1.87 -4.96
N MET A 122 3.05 -1.45 -4.10
CA MET A 122 2.77 -1.38 -2.68
C MET A 122 2.68 0.06 -2.25
N VAL A 123 1.81 0.31 -1.29
CA VAL A 123 1.62 1.64 -0.71
C VAL A 123 2.12 1.60 0.72
N PHE A 124 2.95 2.57 1.08
CA PHE A 124 3.40 2.75 2.44
C PHE A 124 3.00 4.17 2.85
N ALA A 125 2.10 4.28 3.81
CA ALA A 125 1.68 5.57 4.31
C ALA A 125 1.88 5.60 5.82
N GLY A 126 2.33 6.72 6.33
CA GLY A 126 2.58 6.84 7.76
C GLY A 126 2.60 8.28 8.22
N VAL A 127 2.60 8.44 9.53
CA VAL A 127 2.67 9.76 10.15
C VAL A 127 4.09 10.27 9.99
N ALA A 128 4.22 11.53 9.60
CA ALA A 128 5.55 12.10 9.44
C ALA A 128 6.23 12.21 10.80
N LEU A 129 7.50 11.85 10.84
CA LEU A 129 8.28 12.01 12.06
C LEU A 129 8.82 13.42 12.08
N ARG A 130 8.79 14.02 13.24
CA ARG A 130 9.23 15.40 13.40
C ARG A 130 10.42 15.50 14.34
#